data_d50dc640152fb1f99a265517245fb219
#
_entry.id   d50dc640152fb1f99a265517245fb219
#
_cell.length_a   1.000
_cell.length_b   1.000
_cell.length_c   1.000
_cell.angle_alpha   90.00
_cell.angle_beta   90.00
_cell.angle_gamma   90.00
#
_symmetry.space_group_name_H-M   'P 1'
#
loop_
_entity.id
_entity.type
_entity.pdbx_description
1 polymer ?
#
loop_
_entity_poly.entity_id
_entity_poly.type
_entity_poly.pdbx_seq_one_letter_code
_entity_poly.pdbx_strand_id
1 'polypeptide(L)'
;MWSSLLGSSVTIGFGGSVGAEGPIVYTGAAIGSNLGSAFHLSPRVLMILVGCGAAAGIAGIFKAPIAGMLFTIEVLMLDLTAVSVLPLMISSVAAASIAYTFTGYESEFFFSQSEYFITTRIPYAVMLGIFCGFVSLYFTKAMNMMERMFGKLGNPWLKFIVGGAILSTLIFLFPPLYGEGYGPINSLLNGNYAQIFDGSIFYDYRNEVWMVMAFIALIIITKVFATSATNGGGGVGGTFAPSLYVGCMAGFLFAIVVNTLGVTEGGISIKNFALMGMAGVMSAVMHAPLMAIFLTAEMTGGYQLFLPLLIVSLVSYGTIRLFLPWSIYTMRLAQRGELLTHEKDKSVLTLLKIDNVIEKDFLPVKPDMSLKEMVDVISHSSRNLFPVIDKDDKLIGIVLLDDIRNIMFRPDLYRKIHVSKFMTSAPAKIEVGEPMDSVMKKFDDTNAWNLPVVENGKYVGFVSKSKIFNSYRRVLKHYTDD
;
A
#
# COMPACT_ATOMS: atom_id res chain seq x y z
N MET A 1 17.69 -4.05 -8.93
CA MET A 1 18.48 -4.75 -7.93
C MET A 1 19.68 -3.93 -7.47
N TRP A 2 20.75 -3.80 -8.25
CA TRP A 2 21.96 -3.04 -7.86
C TRP A 2 21.72 -1.57 -7.54
N SER A 3 20.84 -0.88 -8.30
CA SER A 3 20.52 0.53 -8.07
C SER A 3 19.89 0.80 -6.71
N SER A 4 19.08 -0.12 -6.20
CA SER A 4 18.44 -0.01 -4.89
C SER A 4 19.47 -0.16 -3.76
N LEU A 5 20.37 -1.15 -3.85
CA LEU A 5 21.41 -1.37 -2.86
C LEU A 5 22.40 -0.21 -2.81
N LEU A 6 22.97 0.17 -3.96
CA LEU A 6 23.94 1.26 -4.01
C LEU A 6 23.32 2.60 -3.62
N GLY A 7 22.11 2.87 -4.11
CA GLY A 7 21.39 4.11 -3.79
C GLY A 7 21.10 4.25 -2.30
N SER A 8 20.62 3.18 -1.64
CA SER A 8 20.36 3.24 -0.19
C SER A 8 21.63 3.32 0.65
N SER A 9 22.68 2.57 0.29
CA SER A 9 23.97 2.63 1.00
C SER A 9 24.57 4.03 0.96
N VAL A 10 24.54 4.69 -0.19
CA VAL A 10 25.00 6.07 -0.32
C VAL A 10 24.08 7.01 0.47
N THR A 11 22.76 6.89 0.32
CA THR A 11 21.81 7.77 1.01
C THR A 11 21.98 7.70 2.53
N ILE A 12 22.02 6.50 3.10
CA ILE A 12 22.13 6.28 4.56
C ILE A 12 23.53 6.65 5.04
N GLY A 13 24.58 6.24 4.32
CA GLY A 13 25.96 6.53 4.66
C GLY A 13 26.27 8.03 4.73
N PHE A 14 25.60 8.84 3.93
CA PHE A 14 25.69 10.31 3.99
C PHE A 14 24.64 10.98 4.88
N GLY A 15 23.96 10.20 5.74
CA GLY A 15 23.09 10.73 6.79
C GLY A 15 21.62 10.87 6.39
N GLY A 16 21.21 10.29 5.28
CA GLY A 16 19.79 10.25 4.90
C GLY A 16 18.94 9.61 5.99
N SER A 17 17.85 10.28 6.41
CA SER A 17 16.99 9.88 7.51
C SER A 17 15.94 8.84 7.08
N VAL A 18 16.40 7.68 6.64
CA VAL A 18 15.57 6.59 6.04
C VAL A 18 16.16 5.24 6.44
N GLY A 19 15.36 4.15 6.24
CA GLY A 19 15.80 2.80 6.54
C GLY A 19 16.24 2.00 5.31
N ALA A 20 17.12 1.02 5.50
CA ALA A 20 17.62 0.11 4.47
C ALA A 20 16.62 -1.00 4.11
N GLU A 21 15.59 -1.25 4.94
CA GLU A 21 14.70 -2.41 4.83
C GLU A 21 13.93 -2.42 3.51
N GLY A 22 13.38 -1.26 3.10
CA GLY A 22 12.70 -1.14 1.82
C GLY A 22 13.57 -1.56 0.63
N PRO A 23 14.74 -0.96 0.44
CA PRO A 23 15.73 -1.38 -0.56
C PRO A 23 16.10 -2.87 -0.52
N ILE A 24 16.25 -3.45 0.66
CA ILE A 24 16.59 -4.86 0.84
C ILE A 24 15.41 -5.75 0.41
N VAL A 25 14.19 -5.42 0.80
CA VAL A 25 12.97 -6.10 0.38
C VAL A 25 12.84 -6.08 -1.15
N TYR A 26 13.02 -4.91 -1.78
CA TYR A 26 13.00 -4.81 -3.25
C TYR A 26 14.07 -5.65 -3.91
N THR A 27 15.27 -5.72 -3.32
CA THR A 27 16.37 -6.54 -3.84
C THR A 27 16.04 -8.03 -3.75
N GLY A 28 15.54 -8.49 -2.60
CA GLY A 28 15.11 -9.87 -2.40
C GLY A 28 13.97 -10.26 -3.34
N ALA A 29 12.95 -9.41 -3.45
CA ALA A 29 11.84 -9.60 -4.37
C ALA A 29 12.30 -9.68 -5.84
N ALA A 30 13.26 -8.83 -6.25
CA ALA A 30 13.84 -8.86 -7.59
C ALA A 30 14.64 -10.14 -7.86
N ILE A 31 15.35 -10.68 -6.87
CA ILE A 31 16.02 -11.97 -6.97
C ILE A 31 15.00 -13.09 -7.20
N GLY A 32 13.93 -13.14 -6.38
CA GLY A 32 12.86 -14.12 -6.53
C GLY A 32 12.19 -14.04 -7.91
N SER A 33 11.91 -12.83 -8.40
CA SER A 33 11.33 -12.59 -9.72
C SER A 33 12.23 -13.05 -10.85
N ASN A 34 13.54 -12.73 -10.79
CA ASN A 34 14.51 -13.14 -11.82
C ASN A 34 14.67 -14.65 -11.87
N LEU A 35 14.74 -15.32 -10.71
CA LEU A 35 14.80 -16.78 -10.63
C LEU A 35 13.55 -17.41 -11.25
N GLY A 36 12.36 -16.96 -10.84
CA GLY A 36 11.10 -17.48 -11.39
C GLY A 36 10.99 -17.29 -12.90
N SER A 37 11.45 -16.15 -13.40
CA SER A 37 11.47 -15.87 -14.85
C SER A 37 12.49 -16.73 -15.60
N ALA A 38 13.68 -16.95 -15.03
CA ALA A 38 14.72 -17.77 -15.63
C ALA A 38 14.29 -19.25 -15.79
N PHE A 39 13.50 -19.76 -14.83
CA PHE A 39 12.93 -21.10 -14.89
C PHE A 39 11.56 -21.19 -15.58
N HIS A 40 11.05 -20.09 -16.16
CA HIS A 40 9.76 -20.01 -16.84
C HIS A 40 8.59 -20.53 -15.99
N LEU A 41 8.60 -20.22 -14.70
CA LEU A 41 7.60 -20.68 -13.75
C LEU A 41 6.25 -19.99 -13.96
N SER A 42 5.17 -20.64 -13.52
CA SER A 42 3.83 -20.07 -13.60
C SER A 42 3.74 -18.76 -12.80
N PRO A 43 2.85 -17.82 -13.18
CA PRO A 43 2.71 -16.53 -12.48
C PRO A 43 2.46 -16.67 -10.97
N ARG A 44 1.74 -17.70 -10.55
CA ARG A 44 1.47 -18.00 -9.14
C ARG A 44 2.74 -18.37 -8.38
N VAL A 45 3.54 -19.30 -8.92
CA VAL A 45 4.81 -19.70 -8.30
C VAL A 45 5.80 -18.54 -8.30
N LEU A 46 5.83 -17.75 -9.36
CA LEU A 46 6.64 -16.54 -9.45
C LEU A 46 6.28 -15.54 -8.34
N MET A 47 5.00 -15.31 -8.05
CA MET A 47 4.57 -14.45 -6.95
C MET A 47 5.02 -14.99 -5.59
N ILE A 48 4.96 -16.30 -5.36
CA ILE A 48 5.47 -16.92 -4.13
C ILE A 48 6.99 -16.71 -4.01
N LEU A 49 7.75 -16.89 -5.09
CA LEU A 49 9.21 -16.65 -5.07
C LEU A 49 9.58 -15.19 -4.81
N VAL A 50 8.82 -14.24 -5.38
CA VAL A 50 8.94 -12.80 -5.06
C VAL A 50 8.72 -12.57 -3.57
N GLY A 51 7.67 -13.18 -3.01
CA GLY A 51 7.39 -13.15 -1.59
C GLY A 51 8.50 -13.78 -0.73
N CYS A 52 9.03 -14.93 -1.14
CA CYS A 52 10.16 -15.57 -0.47
C CYS A 52 11.40 -14.65 -0.42
N GLY A 53 11.69 -13.99 -1.54
CA GLY A 53 12.80 -13.02 -1.58
C GLY A 53 12.58 -11.81 -0.66
N ALA A 54 11.37 -11.27 -0.62
CA ALA A 54 11.00 -10.18 0.27
C ALA A 54 11.07 -10.59 1.76
N ALA A 55 10.51 -11.77 2.09
CA ALA A 55 10.54 -12.35 3.44
C ALA A 55 11.98 -12.59 3.92
N ALA A 56 12.83 -13.16 3.04
CA ALA A 56 14.24 -13.35 3.31
C ALA A 56 14.98 -12.03 3.57
N GLY A 57 14.62 -10.97 2.85
CA GLY A 57 15.20 -9.63 3.07
C GLY A 57 14.96 -9.12 4.48
N ILE A 58 13.71 -9.16 4.97
CA ILE A 58 13.36 -8.74 6.33
C ILE A 58 13.97 -9.70 7.38
N ALA A 59 13.85 -11.02 7.15
CA ALA A 59 14.38 -12.02 8.06
C ALA A 59 15.89 -11.93 8.23
N GLY A 60 16.61 -11.61 7.14
CA GLY A 60 18.07 -11.50 7.17
C GLY A 60 18.57 -10.24 7.90
N ILE A 61 17.92 -9.07 7.67
CA ILE A 61 18.36 -7.81 8.30
C ILE A 61 18.08 -7.80 9.80
N PHE A 62 16.93 -8.32 10.23
CA PHE A 62 16.52 -8.29 11.64
C PHE A 62 16.76 -9.60 12.39
N LYS A 63 17.26 -10.63 11.73
CA LYS A 63 17.36 -12.00 12.28
C LYS A 63 16.02 -12.50 12.83
N ALA A 64 14.92 -12.11 12.18
CA ALA A 64 13.54 -12.27 12.61
C ALA A 64 12.73 -13.06 11.56
N PRO A 65 12.82 -14.42 11.58
CA PRO A 65 12.21 -15.25 10.54
C PRO A 65 10.68 -15.22 10.51
N ILE A 66 10.02 -15.17 11.67
CA ILE A 66 8.56 -15.11 11.73
C ILE A 66 8.07 -13.76 11.22
N ALA A 67 8.71 -12.68 11.65
CA ALA A 67 8.37 -11.34 11.17
C ALA A 67 8.59 -11.17 9.67
N GLY A 68 9.65 -11.75 9.10
CA GLY A 68 9.89 -11.73 7.66
C GLY A 68 8.78 -12.41 6.85
N MET A 69 8.32 -13.57 7.29
CA MET A 69 7.18 -14.26 6.70
C MET A 69 5.89 -13.43 6.81
N LEU A 70 5.58 -12.92 8.02
CA LEU A 70 4.37 -12.13 8.28
C LEU A 70 4.36 -10.80 7.53
N PHE A 71 5.53 -10.16 7.34
CA PHE A 71 5.67 -8.98 6.48
C PHE A 71 5.12 -9.24 5.08
N THR A 72 5.46 -10.37 4.51
CA THR A 72 5.03 -10.72 3.15
C THR A 72 3.53 -10.94 3.07
N ILE A 73 2.95 -11.54 4.09
CA ILE A 73 1.50 -11.80 4.17
C ILE A 73 0.72 -10.50 4.41
N GLU A 74 1.11 -9.68 5.40
CA GLU A 74 0.34 -8.50 5.79
C GLU A 74 0.63 -7.27 4.92
N VAL A 75 1.90 -7.03 4.55
CA VAL A 75 2.30 -5.82 3.81
C VAL A 75 2.23 -6.03 2.31
N LEU A 76 2.70 -7.18 1.79
CA LEU A 76 2.61 -7.52 0.37
C LEU A 76 1.28 -8.20 -0.01
N MET A 77 0.41 -8.44 0.97
CA MET A 77 -0.92 -9.02 0.77
C MET A 77 -0.93 -10.37 0.03
N LEU A 78 0.08 -11.20 0.26
CA LEU A 78 0.09 -12.56 -0.28
C LEU A 78 -0.95 -13.43 0.44
N ASP A 79 -1.64 -14.27 -0.33
CA ASP A 79 -2.64 -15.18 0.22
C ASP A 79 -2.03 -16.17 1.22
N LEU A 80 -2.66 -16.27 2.38
CA LEU A 80 -2.26 -17.18 3.47
C LEU A 80 -2.79 -18.59 3.16
N THR A 81 -2.05 -19.32 2.36
CA THR A 81 -2.36 -20.72 2.03
C THR A 81 -1.22 -21.63 2.53
N ALA A 82 -1.54 -22.92 2.78
CA ALA A 82 -0.49 -23.88 3.16
C ALA A 82 0.64 -23.97 2.12
N VAL A 83 0.32 -23.72 0.85
CA VAL A 83 1.27 -23.74 -0.27
C VAL A 83 2.20 -22.54 -0.23
N SER A 84 1.76 -21.37 0.21
CA SER A 84 2.59 -20.16 0.27
C SER A 84 3.37 -20.02 1.59
N VAL A 85 2.78 -20.42 2.72
CA VAL A 85 3.37 -20.25 4.06
C VAL A 85 4.68 -21.05 4.22
N LEU A 86 4.71 -22.31 3.77
CA LEU A 86 5.88 -23.17 3.94
C LEU A 86 7.13 -22.66 3.21
N PRO A 87 7.08 -22.29 1.91
CA PRO A 87 8.22 -21.68 1.21
C PRO A 87 8.68 -20.36 1.86
N LEU A 88 7.75 -19.50 2.30
CA LEU A 88 8.06 -18.25 2.98
C LEU A 88 8.81 -18.48 4.30
N MET A 89 8.36 -19.46 5.10
CA MET A 89 9.06 -19.83 6.34
C MET A 89 10.47 -20.37 6.06
N ILE A 90 10.62 -21.30 5.12
CA ILE A 90 11.92 -21.87 4.77
C ILE A 90 12.89 -20.77 4.32
N SER A 91 12.43 -19.88 3.46
CA SER A 91 13.23 -18.75 2.97
C SER A 91 13.66 -17.81 4.09
N SER A 92 12.72 -17.45 4.99
CA SER A 92 13.00 -16.58 6.13
C SER A 92 13.97 -17.21 7.13
N VAL A 93 13.77 -18.48 7.49
CA VAL A 93 14.67 -19.22 8.40
C VAL A 93 16.07 -19.36 7.79
N ALA A 94 16.17 -19.71 6.50
CA ALA A 94 17.45 -19.80 5.82
C ALA A 94 18.20 -18.45 5.82
N ALA A 95 17.49 -17.34 5.53
CA ALA A 95 18.09 -16.00 5.53
C ALA A 95 18.55 -15.57 6.93
N ALA A 96 17.74 -15.79 7.96
CA ALA A 96 18.12 -15.49 9.34
C ALA A 96 19.31 -16.35 9.80
N SER A 97 19.33 -17.65 9.43
CA SER A 97 20.44 -18.56 9.78
C SER A 97 21.76 -18.13 9.13
N ILE A 98 21.71 -17.69 7.88
CA ILE A 98 22.88 -17.13 7.17
C ILE A 98 23.30 -15.82 7.85
N ALA A 99 22.37 -14.93 8.17
CA ALA A 99 22.68 -13.69 8.88
C ALA A 99 23.37 -13.95 10.22
N TYR A 100 22.86 -14.88 11.04
CA TYR A 100 23.52 -15.31 12.30
C TYR A 100 24.96 -15.79 12.07
N THR A 101 25.21 -16.52 11.00
CA THR A 101 26.55 -17.04 10.70
C THR A 101 27.55 -15.93 10.38
N PHE A 102 27.14 -14.88 9.67
CA PHE A 102 28.04 -13.81 9.24
C PHE A 102 28.11 -12.62 10.21
N THR A 103 27.02 -12.31 10.92
CA THR A 103 26.94 -11.11 11.80
C THR A 103 26.84 -11.48 13.30
N GLY A 104 26.98 -12.77 13.65
CA GLY A 104 26.91 -13.23 15.03
C GLY A 104 25.47 -13.37 15.55
N TYR A 105 25.37 -13.86 16.79
CA TYR A 105 24.08 -14.16 17.44
C TYR A 105 23.47 -12.97 18.19
N GLU A 106 24.13 -11.84 18.18
CA GLU A 106 23.65 -10.66 18.89
C GLU A 106 22.37 -10.14 18.23
N SER A 107 21.37 -9.83 19.07
CA SER A 107 20.13 -9.14 18.61
C SER A 107 20.46 -7.69 18.23
N GLU A 108 19.70 -7.10 17.31
CA GLU A 108 19.91 -5.74 16.84
C GLU A 108 19.76 -4.72 17.96
N PHE A 109 18.88 -4.97 18.94
CA PHE A 109 18.71 -4.16 20.11
C PHE A 109 19.17 -4.89 21.36
N PHE A 110 20.32 -4.46 21.90
CA PHE A 110 20.78 -4.86 23.20
C PHE A 110 20.07 -4.07 24.28
N PHE A 111 19.37 -4.74 25.15
CA PHE A 111 18.90 -4.14 26.40
C PHE A 111 19.00 -5.13 27.55
N SER A 112 19.35 -4.62 28.71
CA SER A 112 19.27 -5.38 29.95
C SER A 112 17.79 -5.73 30.22
N GLN A 113 17.52 -6.93 30.71
CA GLN A 113 16.19 -7.56 30.88
C GLN A 113 15.02 -6.57 30.98
N SER A 114 13.99 -6.80 30.13
CA SER A 114 12.71 -6.15 30.29
C SER A 114 12.10 -6.51 31.66
N GLU A 115 11.57 -5.51 32.36
CA GLU A 115 10.79 -5.78 33.57
C GLU A 115 9.54 -6.56 33.18
N TYR A 116 9.11 -7.48 34.08
CA TYR A 116 7.87 -8.21 33.87
C TYR A 116 6.68 -7.26 33.73
N PHE A 117 5.85 -7.51 32.78
CA PHE A 117 4.64 -6.73 32.57
C PHE A 117 3.57 -7.12 33.61
N ILE A 118 3.11 -6.16 34.36
CA ILE A 118 2.09 -6.36 35.39
C ILE A 118 0.72 -6.08 34.78
N THR A 119 -0.25 -6.97 34.97
CA THR A 119 -1.59 -6.88 34.38
C THR A 119 -2.37 -5.62 34.75
N THR A 120 -2.10 -5.04 35.95
CA THR A 120 -2.68 -3.74 36.34
C THR A 120 -2.29 -2.57 35.43
N ARG A 121 -1.27 -2.75 34.57
CA ARG A 121 -0.79 -1.74 33.62
C ARG A 121 -1.45 -1.86 32.23
N ILE A 122 -2.40 -2.80 32.02
CA ILE A 122 -3.14 -2.95 30.78
C ILE A 122 -3.85 -1.66 30.33
N PRO A 123 -4.51 -0.89 31.21
CA PRO A 123 -5.15 0.37 30.79
C PRO A 123 -4.16 1.35 30.13
N TYR A 124 -2.94 1.44 30.66
CA TYR A 124 -1.88 2.29 30.11
C TYR A 124 -1.37 1.77 28.77
N ALA A 125 -1.33 0.46 28.56
CA ALA A 125 -1.02 -0.14 27.27
C ALA A 125 -2.10 0.21 26.23
N VAL A 126 -3.38 0.18 26.59
CA VAL A 126 -4.48 0.60 25.71
C VAL A 126 -4.35 2.10 25.37
N MET A 127 -4.10 2.95 26.36
CA MET A 127 -3.89 4.40 26.13
C MET A 127 -2.67 4.66 25.23
N LEU A 128 -1.57 3.93 25.43
CA LEU A 128 -0.41 3.99 24.53
C LEU A 128 -0.81 3.57 23.11
N GLY A 129 -1.60 2.51 22.94
CA GLY A 129 -2.09 2.07 21.64
C GLY A 129 -2.87 3.17 20.90
N ILE A 130 -3.79 3.84 21.59
CA ILE A 130 -4.55 4.97 21.03
C ILE A 130 -3.59 6.12 20.65
N PHE A 131 -2.65 6.46 21.54
CA PHE A 131 -1.65 7.50 21.26
C PHE A 131 -0.79 7.16 20.05
N CYS A 132 -0.27 5.92 19.96
CA CYS A 132 0.47 5.44 18.78
C CYS A 132 -0.37 5.50 17.49
N GLY A 133 -1.67 5.21 17.57
CA GLY A 133 -2.58 5.34 16.44
C GLY A 133 -2.67 6.77 15.90
N PHE A 134 -2.76 7.77 16.78
CA PHE A 134 -2.73 9.19 16.38
C PHE A 134 -1.37 9.65 15.87
N VAL A 135 -0.27 9.19 16.48
CA VAL A 135 1.09 9.46 15.97
C VAL A 135 1.25 8.88 14.57
N SER A 136 0.74 7.67 14.33
CA SER A 136 0.76 7.02 13.02
C SER A 136 -0.08 7.73 11.98
N LEU A 137 -1.25 8.26 12.38
CA LEU A 137 -2.10 9.08 11.53
C LEU A 137 -1.38 10.36 11.10
N TYR A 138 -0.72 11.04 12.06
CA TYR A 138 0.13 12.18 11.78
C TYR A 138 1.25 11.81 10.81
N PHE A 139 2.02 10.74 11.11
CA PHE A 139 3.12 10.26 10.29
C PHE A 139 2.68 10.03 8.85
N THR A 140 1.62 9.27 8.62
CA THR A 140 1.14 8.92 7.29
C THR A 140 0.63 10.16 6.52
N LYS A 141 -0.13 11.04 7.18
CA LYS A 141 -0.63 12.27 6.54
C LYS A 141 0.49 13.24 6.18
N ALA A 142 1.45 13.44 7.07
CA ALA A 142 2.58 14.33 6.84
C ALA A 142 3.50 13.80 5.72
N MET A 143 3.79 12.48 5.69
CA MET A 143 4.52 11.84 4.59
C MET A 143 3.85 12.08 3.24
N ASN A 144 2.56 11.79 3.14
CA ASN A 144 1.78 11.97 1.92
C ASN A 144 1.67 13.44 1.49
N MET A 145 1.63 14.38 2.45
CA MET A 145 1.65 15.81 2.17
C MET A 145 2.98 16.24 1.55
N MET A 146 4.08 15.87 2.18
CA MET A 146 5.43 16.18 1.72
C MET A 146 5.72 15.58 0.35
N GLU A 147 5.32 14.33 0.12
CA GLU A 147 5.45 13.69 -1.18
C GLU A 147 4.72 14.46 -2.28
N ARG A 148 3.49 14.89 -2.02
CA ARG A 148 2.74 15.73 -2.97
C ARG A 148 3.43 17.08 -3.22
N MET A 149 4.04 17.67 -2.19
CA MET A 149 4.81 18.91 -2.35
C MET A 149 6.05 18.70 -3.24
N PHE A 150 6.85 17.67 -2.97
CA PHE A 150 8.00 17.33 -3.81
C PHE A 150 7.59 16.88 -5.22
N GLY A 151 6.41 16.24 -5.37
CA GLY A 151 5.84 15.88 -6.67
C GLY A 151 5.57 17.07 -7.59
N LYS A 152 5.24 18.23 -7.02
CA LYS A 152 5.01 19.48 -7.78
C LYS A 152 6.31 20.14 -8.29
N LEU A 153 7.44 19.80 -7.71
CA LEU A 153 8.75 20.30 -8.15
C LEU A 153 9.19 19.50 -9.39
N GLY A 154 9.19 20.13 -10.56
CA GLY A 154 9.53 19.47 -11.84
C GLY A 154 11.02 19.19 -12.02
N ASN A 155 11.90 20.01 -11.42
CA ASN A 155 13.35 19.93 -11.61
C ASN A 155 14.00 19.03 -10.54
N PRO A 156 14.71 17.93 -10.92
CA PRO A 156 15.40 17.04 -9.99
C PRO A 156 16.46 17.75 -9.12
N TRP A 157 17.21 18.70 -9.67
CA TRP A 157 18.20 19.46 -8.93
C TRP A 157 17.58 20.35 -7.85
N LEU A 158 16.39 20.93 -8.15
CA LEU A 158 15.66 21.72 -7.16
C LEU A 158 15.15 20.82 -6.02
N LYS A 159 14.66 19.61 -6.33
CA LYS A 159 14.28 18.62 -5.31
C LYS A 159 15.47 18.28 -4.40
N PHE A 160 16.63 18.03 -4.99
CA PHE A 160 17.84 17.70 -4.24
C PHE A 160 18.26 18.86 -3.31
N ILE A 161 18.31 20.09 -3.81
CA ILE A 161 18.69 21.27 -3.02
C ILE A 161 17.69 21.51 -1.88
N VAL A 162 16.39 21.50 -2.17
CA VAL A 162 15.35 21.72 -1.16
C VAL A 162 15.33 20.60 -0.14
N GLY A 163 15.39 19.35 -0.59
CA GLY A 163 15.44 18.18 0.31
C GLY A 163 16.68 18.18 1.19
N GLY A 164 17.85 18.46 0.60
CA GLY A 164 19.11 18.55 1.33
C GLY A 164 19.13 19.70 2.34
N ALA A 165 18.59 20.88 1.99
CA ALA A 165 18.49 22.01 2.90
C ALA A 165 17.58 21.73 4.10
N ILE A 166 16.41 21.12 3.87
CA ILE A 166 15.50 20.72 4.94
C ILE A 166 16.19 19.68 5.84
N LEU A 167 16.75 18.62 5.25
CA LEU A 167 17.38 17.53 5.99
C LEU A 167 18.56 18.03 6.84
N SER A 168 19.48 18.80 6.26
CA SER A 168 20.66 19.31 6.97
C SER A 168 20.28 20.27 8.10
N THR A 169 19.27 21.12 7.91
CA THR A 169 18.77 21.99 8.98
C THR A 169 18.17 21.17 10.12
N LEU A 170 17.38 20.13 9.80
CA LEU A 170 16.77 19.29 10.82
C LEU A 170 17.82 18.47 11.57
N ILE A 171 18.82 17.91 10.91
CA ILE A 171 19.91 17.17 11.56
C ILE A 171 20.78 18.10 12.42
N PHE A 172 21.03 19.33 11.97
CA PHE A 172 21.75 20.32 12.77
C PHE A 172 21.05 20.66 14.08
N LEU A 173 19.71 20.82 14.04
CA LEU A 173 18.91 21.08 15.23
C LEU A 173 18.70 19.83 16.10
N PHE A 174 18.49 18.68 15.45
CA PHE A 174 18.19 17.40 16.06
C PHE A 174 19.10 16.29 15.51
N PRO A 175 20.33 16.15 15.99
CA PRO A 175 21.29 15.13 15.53
C PRO A 175 20.75 13.70 15.54
N PRO A 176 19.85 13.28 16.46
CA PRO A 176 19.25 11.95 16.43
C PRO A 176 18.42 11.61 15.19
N LEU A 177 18.14 12.59 14.31
CA LEU A 177 17.49 12.36 13.03
C LEU A 177 18.43 11.81 11.94
N TYR A 178 19.74 11.78 12.19
CA TYR A 178 20.75 11.25 11.27
C TYR A 178 20.58 9.75 11.05
N GLY A 179 20.58 9.32 9.79
CA GLY A 179 20.54 7.92 9.41
C GLY A 179 19.23 7.20 9.79
N GLU A 180 19.34 5.92 10.05
CA GLU A 180 18.20 5.02 10.36
C GLU A 180 17.57 5.29 11.73
N GLY A 181 18.40 5.69 12.72
CA GLY A 181 17.95 5.99 14.08
C GLY A 181 18.16 4.86 15.09
N TYR A 182 18.84 3.77 14.75
CA TYR A 182 19.06 2.63 15.69
C TYR A 182 19.94 3.01 16.87
N GLY A 183 20.94 3.87 16.70
CA GLY A 183 21.77 4.36 17.79
C GLY A 183 20.97 5.04 18.92
N PRO A 184 20.15 6.05 18.64
CA PRO A 184 19.25 6.67 19.61
C PRO A 184 18.26 5.68 20.24
N ILE A 185 17.71 4.71 19.50
CA ILE A 185 16.86 3.66 20.05
C ILE A 185 17.63 2.86 21.12
N ASN A 186 18.84 2.39 20.79
CA ASN A 186 19.69 1.65 21.74
C ASN A 186 20.01 2.48 22.99
N SER A 187 20.31 3.77 22.84
CA SER A 187 20.55 4.67 23.98
C SER A 187 19.33 4.78 24.89
N LEU A 188 18.12 4.90 24.33
CA LEU A 188 16.87 4.92 25.12
C LEU A 188 16.61 3.61 25.83
N LEU A 189 16.74 2.47 25.15
CA LEU A 189 16.48 1.15 25.72
C LEU A 189 17.49 0.79 26.83
N ASN A 190 18.68 1.33 26.78
CA ASN A 190 19.71 1.16 27.83
C ASN A 190 19.64 2.19 28.97
N GLY A 191 18.65 3.09 28.93
CA GLY A 191 18.47 4.11 29.95
C GLY A 191 19.41 5.32 29.84
N ASN A 192 20.17 5.42 28.74
CA ASN A 192 21.13 6.49 28.48
C ASN A 192 20.50 7.62 27.64
N TYR A 193 19.28 8.05 28.01
CA TYR A 193 18.51 9.05 27.22
C TYR A 193 19.23 10.40 27.11
N ALA A 194 20.15 10.74 28.01
CA ALA A 194 20.94 11.95 27.93
C ALA A 194 21.81 12.01 26.64
N GLN A 195 22.25 10.85 26.12
CA GLN A 195 23.06 10.78 24.90
C GLN A 195 22.30 11.24 23.64
N ILE A 196 20.97 11.28 23.68
CA ILE A 196 20.16 11.77 22.54
C ILE A 196 20.40 13.27 22.31
N PHE A 197 20.89 13.99 23.31
CA PHE A 197 21.23 15.40 23.20
C PHE A 197 22.64 15.66 22.68
N ASP A 198 23.46 14.61 22.52
CA ASP A 198 24.85 14.76 22.09
C ASP A 198 24.91 15.43 20.70
N GLY A 199 25.76 16.46 20.63
CA GLY A 199 25.91 17.28 19.42
C GLY A 199 24.76 18.24 19.11
N SER A 200 23.71 18.28 19.94
CA SER A 200 22.60 19.24 19.80
C SER A 200 22.91 20.56 20.49
N ILE A 201 22.33 21.65 19.96
CA ILE A 201 22.32 22.97 20.63
C ILE A 201 21.58 22.96 21.97
N PHE A 202 20.78 21.91 22.23
CA PHE A 202 20.02 21.72 23.47
C PHE A 202 20.75 20.86 24.51
N TYR A 203 22.03 20.56 24.32
CA TYR A 203 22.81 19.65 25.17
C TYR A 203 22.79 20.02 26.67
N ASP A 204 22.83 21.31 27.00
CA ASP A 204 22.86 21.79 28.40
C ASP A 204 21.56 21.49 29.16
N TYR A 205 20.47 21.25 28.45
CA TYR A 205 19.12 20.99 29.04
C TYR A 205 18.82 19.49 29.20
N ARG A 206 19.77 18.57 28.95
CA ARG A 206 19.58 17.12 28.98
C ARG A 206 19.11 16.52 30.33
N ASN A 207 19.30 17.25 31.43
CA ASN A 207 18.90 16.83 32.78
C ASN A 207 17.50 17.35 33.17
N GLU A 208 16.91 18.25 32.42
CA GLU A 208 15.61 18.85 32.69
C GLU A 208 14.51 17.99 32.07
N VAL A 209 13.68 17.32 32.90
CA VAL A 209 12.67 16.35 32.43
C VAL A 209 11.70 16.98 31.40
N TRP A 210 11.28 18.21 31.63
CA TRP A 210 10.39 18.92 30.70
C TRP A 210 11.05 19.20 29.35
N MET A 211 12.34 19.53 29.36
CA MET A 211 13.10 19.73 28.12
C MET A 211 13.32 18.42 27.36
N VAL A 212 13.55 17.32 28.10
CA VAL A 212 13.64 15.97 27.50
C VAL A 212 12.31 15.61 26.81
N MET A 213 11.18 15.84 27.48
CA MET A 213 9.86 15.58 26.89
C MET A 213 9.63 16.45 25.63
N ALA A 214 9.92 17.75 25.70
CA ALA A 214 9.77 18.65 24.57
C ALA A 214 10.68 18.28 23.39
N PHE A 215 11.95 17.95 23.66
CA PHE A 215 12.92 17.54 22.64
C PHE A 215 12.48 16.25 21.92
N ILE A 216 12.03 15.25 22.67
CA ILE A 216 11.53 13.99 22.09
C ILE A 216 10.22 14.23 21.29
N ALA A 217 9.32 15.07 21.78
CA ALA A 217 8.12 15.44 21.03
C ALA A 217 8.47 16.12 19.69
N LEU A 218 9.48 17.01 19.69
CA LEU A 218 9.98 17.65 18.46
C LEU A 218 10.64 16.63 17.51
N ILE A 219 11.40 15.66 18.04
CA ILE A 219 11.96 14.57 17.23
C ILE A 219 10.85 13.76 16.56
N ILE A 220 9.79 13.36 17.29
CA ILE A 220 8.62 12.65 16.72
C ILE A 220 8.02 13.44 15.56
N ILE A 221 7.85 14.74 15.72
CA ILE A 221 7.29 15.61 14.70
C ILE A 221 8.23 15.75 13.51
N THR A 222 9.52 16.00 13.75
CA THR A 222 10.49 16.35 12.70
C THR A 222 11.01 15.14 11.93
N LYS A 223 11.02 13.92 12.51
CA LYS A 223 11.50 12.70 11.82
C LYS A 223 10.76 12.46 10.51
N VAL A 224 9.46 12.71 10.46
CA VAL A 224 8.64 12.57 9.25
C VAL A 224 9.13 13.49 8.14
N PHE A 225 9.45 14.75 8.47
CA PHE A 225 9.94 15.72 7.50
C PHE A 225 11.35 15.37 7.03
N ALA A 226 12.24 14.90 7.93
CA ALA A 226 13.57 14.44 7.57
C ALA A 226 13.53 13.25 6.60
N THR A 227 12.68 12.25 6.89
CA THR A 227 12.47 11.08 6.01
C THR A 227 11.89 11.48 4.66
N SER A 228 10.87 12.35 4.67
CA SER A 228 10.24 12.82 3.44
C SER A 228 11.17 13.69 2.59
N ALA A 229 12.00 14.53 3.23
CA ALA A 229 12.97 15.37 2.54
C ALA A 229 14.09 14.53 1.91
N THR A 230 14.53 13.46 2.59
CA THR A 230 15.49 12.51 2.03
C THR A 230 14.93 11.85 0.77
N ASN A 231 13.75 11.23 0.85
CA ASN A 231 13.15 10.53 -0.29
C ASN A 231 12.72 11.51 -1.40
N GLY A 232 12.10 12.63 -1.02
CA GLY A 232 11.68 13.69 -1.95
C GLY A 232 12.82 14.37 -2.67
N GLY A 233 13.99 14.49 -2.02
CA GLY A 233 15.24 15.02 -2.58
C GLY A 233 15.95 14.06 -3.54
N GLY A 234 15.46 12.83 -3.70
CA GLY A 234 16.05 11.81 -4.59
C GLY A 234 16.84 10.72 -3.87
N GLY A 235 16.88 10.73 -2.53
CA GLY A 235 17.46 9.66 -1.74
C GLY A 235 16.64 8.36 -1.85
N VAL A 236 17.28 7.24 -1.58
CA VAL A 236 16.68 5.89 -1.66
C VAL A 236 16.64 5.29 -0.26
N GLY A 237 15.43 5.04 0.26
CA GLY A 237 15.26 4.39 1.56
C GLY A 237 13.80 4.15 1.91
N GLY A 238 13.58 3.29 2.90
CA GLY A 238 12.28 2.88 3.41
C GLY A 238 11.77 3.77 4.54
N THR A 239 10.45 3.65 4.82
CA THR A 239 9.78 4.29 5.96
C THR A 239 9.67 3.35 7.17
N PHE A 240 10.22 2.16 7.07
CA PHE A 240 10.15 1.10 8.09
C PHE A 240 10.90 1.54 9.36
N ALA A 241 12.25 1.69 9.30
CA ALA A 241 13.03 2.17 10.44
C ALA A 241 12.55 3.52 10.99
N PRO A 242 12.20 4.53 10.16
CA PRO A 242 11.57 5.75 10.66
C PRO A 242 10.30 5.54 11.48
N SER A 243 9.41 4.62 11.08
CA SER A 243 8.19 4.33 11.83
C SER A 243 8.48 3.64 13.17
N LEU A 244 9.43 2.71 13.17
CA LEU A 244 9.90 2.02 14.37
C LEU A 244 10.57 3.01 15.34
N TYR A 245 11.40 3.90 14.83
CA TYR A 245 12.06 4.96 15.59
C TYR A 245 11.04 5.92 16.24
N VAL A 246 10.09 6.44 15.47
CA VAL A 246 9.00 7.30 15.97
C VAL A 246 8.20 6.57 17.05
N GLY A 247 7.95 5.27 16.86
CA GLY A 247 7.26 4.42 17.83
C GLY A 247 8.01 4.30 19.15
N CYS A 248 9.33 4.06 19.10
CA CYS A 248 10.18 4.04 20.28
C CYS A 248 10.11 5.36 21.06
N MET A 249 10.30 6.48 20.35
CA MET A 249 10.22 7.83 20.93
C MET A 249 8.84 8.13 21.53
N ALA A 250 7.76 7.71 20.86
CA ALA A 250 6.39 7.90 21.33
C ALA A 250 6.11 7.09 22.61
N GLY A 251 6.52 5.84 22.64
CA GLY A 251 6.38 5.00 23.82
C GLY A 251 7.20 5.52 25.02
N PHE A 252 8.42 5.97 24.75
CA PHE A 252 9.28 6.60 25.74
C PHE A 252 8.66 7.90 26.29
N LEU A 253 8.20 8.79 25.42
CA LEU A 253 7.53 10.03 25.80
C LEU A 253 6.30 9.76 26.66
N PHE A 254 5.46 8.83 26.24
CA PHE A 254 4.26 8.43 26.98
C PHE A 254 4.61 7.96 28.40
N ALA A 255 5.64 7.11 28.53
CA ALA A 255 6.06 6.58 29.83
C ALA A 255 6.60 7.67 30.77
N ILE A 256 7.41 8.60 30.24
CA ILE A 256 7.92 9.73 31.04
C ILE A 256 6.76 10.62 31.50
N VAL A 257 5.83 10.95 30.63
CA VAL A 257 4.66 11.78 30.98
C VAL A 257 3.85 11.12 32.09
N VAL A 258 3.51 9.83 31.98
CA VAL A 258 2.75 9.10 33.01
C VAL A 258 3.50 9.07 34.32
N ASN A 259 4.82 8.81 34.30
CA ASN A 259 5.64 8.77 35.51
C ASN A 259 5.79 10.15 36.18
N THR A 260 5.96 11.21 35.40
CA THR A 260 6.07 12.59 35.87
C THR A 260 4.76 13.10 36.50
N LEU A 261 3.63 12.70 35.96
CA LEU A 261 2.30 13.03 36.49
C LEU A 261 1.95 12.22 37.79
N GLY A 262 2.74 11.21 38.11
CA GLY A 262 2.52 10.40 39.33
C GLY A 262 1.20 9.61 39.34
N VAL A 263 0.67 9.28 38.16
CA VAL A 263 -0.65 8.64 38.01
C VAL A 263 -0.65 7.18 38.49
N THR A 264 0.54 6.56 38.61
CA THR A 264 0.70 5.17 39.04
C THR A 264 1.64 5.04 40.22
N GLU A 265 1.24 4.27 41.25
CA GLU A 265 2.16 3.85 42.30
C GLU A 265 3.28 2.99 41.68
N GLY A 266 4.53 3.40 41.93
CA GLY A 266 5.72 2.71 41.40
C GLY A 266 6.04 2.94 39.91
N GLY A 267 5.29 3.81 39.22
CA GLY A 267 5.55 4.18 37.84
C GLY A 267 5.31 3.05 36.81
N ILE A 268 5.58 3.33 35.56
CA ILE A 268 5.59 2.35 34.43
C ILE A 268 6.99 2.23 33.84
N SER A 269 7.36 1.03 33.38
CA SER A 269 8.66 0.78 32.77
C SER A 269 8.84 1.53 31.49
N ILE A 270 9.75 2.48 31.45
CA ILE A 270 10.04 3.30 30.27
C ILE A 270 10.48 2.42 29.10
N LYS A 271 11.34 1.42 29.37
CA LYS A 271 11.83 0.48 28.34
C LYS A 271 10.69 -0.32 27.69
N ASN A 272 9.84 -0.94 28.52
CA ASN A 272 8.74 -1.74 28.00
C ASN A 272 7.77 -0.90 27.17
N PHE A 273 7.48 0.32 27.61
CA PHE A 273 6.58 1.21 26.87
C PHE A 273 7.23 1.75 25.59
N ALA A 274 8.55 1.95 25.55
CA ALA A 274 9.27 2.28 24.34
C ALA A 274 9.17 1.12 23.30
N LEU A 275 9.39 -0.13 23.73
CA LEU A 275 9.23 -1.31 22.85
C LEU A 275 7.79 -1.50 22.38
N MET A 276 6.81 -1.32 23.26
CA MET A 276 5.39 -1.37 22.90
C MET A 276 5.03 -0.27 21.91
N GLY A 277 5.60 0.93 22.06
CA GLY A 277 5.43 2.04 21.13
C GLY A 277 5.99 1.74 19.75
N MET A 278 7.17 1.07 19.66
CA MET A 278 7.75 0.61 18.39
C MET A 278 6.75 -0.26 17.62
N ALA A 279 6.24 -1.31 18.28
CA ALA A 279 5.25 -2.20 17.66
C ALA A 279 3.95 -1.46 17.32
N GLY A 280 3.48 -0.57 18.22
CA GLY A 280 2.23 0.17 18.02
C GLY A 280 2.25 1.09 16.80
N VAL A 281 3.26 1.94 16.66
CA VAL A 281 3.35 2.87 15.51
C VAL A 281 3.60 2.10 14.23
N MET A 282 4.47 1.09 14.23
CA MET A 282 4.75 0.29 13.05
C MET A 282 3.50 -0.48 12.58
N SER A 283 2.78 -1.12 13.50
CA SER A 283 1.51 -1.80 13.24
C SER A 283 0.50 -0.89 12.52
N ALA A 284 0.36 0.34 13.01
CA ALA A 284 -0.62 1.29 12.47
C ALA A 284 -0.17 1.91 11.14
N VAL A 285 1.10 2.30 10.97
CA VAL A 285 1.62 2.88 9.72
C VAL A 285 1.57 1.88 8.58
N MET A 286 1.93 0.62 8.86
CA MET A 286 2.02 -0.43 7.83
C MET A 286 0.74 -1.24 7.66
N HIS A 287 -0.23 -1.11 8.58
CA HIS A 287 -1.40 -1.97 8.68
C HIS A 287 -1.02 -3.46 8.83
N ALA A 288 0.03 -3.73 9.61
CA ALA A 288 0.62 -5.05 9.77
C ALA A 288 0.84 -5.35 11.28
N PRO A 289 -0.23 -5.63 12.04
CA PRO A 289 -0.12 -5.83 13.48
C PRO A 289 0.66 -7.09 13.88
N LEU A 290 0.48 -8.21 13.19
CA LEU A 290 1.19 -9.44 13.52
C LEU A 290 2.70 -9.28 13.24
N MET A 291 3.05 -8.74 12.07
CA MET A 291 4.43 -8.47 11.73
C MET A 291 5.10 -7.59 12.78
N ALA A 292 4.44 -6.50 13.21
CA ALA A 292 4.99 -5.59 14.22
C ALA A 292 5.23 -6.24 15.57
N ILE A 293 4.31 -7.10 16.02
CA ILE A 293 4.41 -7.85 17.28
C ILE A 293 5.60 -8.81 17.23
N PHE A 294 5.64 -9.67 16.20
CA PHE A 294 6.69 -10.69 16.09
C PHE A 294 8.05 -10.07 15.82
N LEU A 295 8.11 -9.01 15.00
CA LEU A 295 9.37 -8.31 14.76
C LEU A 295 9.94 -7.74 16.06
N THR A 296 9.14 -7.02 16.84
CA THR A 296 9.61 -6.45 18.11
C THR A 296 10.03 -7.56 19.07
N ALA A 297 9.28 -8.66 19.16
CA ALA A 297 9.64 -9.79 20.02
C ALA A 297 10.95 -10.48 19.57
N GLU A 298 11.13 -10.75 18.28
CA GLU A 298 12.32 -11.39 17.74
C GLU A 298 13.57 -10.48 17.83
N MET A 299 13.43 -9.18 17.51
CA MET A 299 14.52 -8.21 17.62
C MET A 299 14.99 -7.98 19.06
N THR A 300 14.12 -8.21 20.03
CA THR A 300 14.42 -8.02 21.46
C THR A 300 14.80 -9.32 22.17
N GLY A 301 14.90 -10.41 21.44
CA GLY A 301 15.35 -11.71 21.94
C GLY A 301 14.37 -12.38 22.89
N GLY A 302 13.07 -11.98 22.95
CA GLY A 302 12.12 -12.60 23.86
C GLY A 302 10.66 -12.27 23.63
N TYR A 303 9.80 -13.20 24.05
CA TYR A 303 8.34 -13.09 23.97
C TYR A 303 7.68 -12.64 25.31
N GLN A 304 8.47 -12.15 26.25
CA GLN A 304 7.97 -11.76 27.60
C GLN A 304 6.93 -10.63 27.54
N LEU A 305 7.06 -9.74 26.55
CA LEU A 305 6.14 -8.62 26.33
C LEU A 305 5.06 -8.95 25.28
N PHE A 306 4.87 -10.23 24.91
CA PHE A 306 3.98 -10.60 23.81
C PHE A 306 2.54 -10.08 24.01
N LEU A 307 1.95 -10.28 25.20
CA LEU A 307 0.61 -9.81 25.50
C LEU A 307 0.47 -8.28 25.41
N PRO A 308 1.31 -7.46 26.04
CA PRO A 308 1.20 -6.01 25.89
C PRO A 308 1.54 -5.51 24.49
N LEU A 309 2.47 -6.15 23.77
CA LEU A 309 2.72 -5.84 22.35
C LEU A 309 1.48 -6.08 21.50
N LEU A 310 0.76 -7.19 21.74
CA LEU A 310 -0.48 -7.51 21.06
C LEU A 310 -1.56 -6.45 21.33
N ILE A 311 -1.76 -6.06 22.59
CA ILE A 311 -2.74 -5.03 22.97
C ILE A 311 -2.43 -3.71 22.26
N VAL A 312 -1.20 -3.21 22.39
CA VAL A 312 -0.82 -1.91 21.82
C VAL A 312 -0.90 -1.91 20.30
N SER A 313 -0.42 -2.97 19.65
CA SER A 313 -0.44 -3.09 18.20
C SER A 313 -1.86 -3.15 17.63
N LEU A 314 -2.74 -3.95 18.21
CA LEU A 314 -4.13 -4.07 17.76
C LEU A 314 -4.93 -2.80 18.01
N VAL A 315 -4.78 -2.17 19.19
CA VAL A 315 -5.45 -0.90 19.51
C VAL A 315 -4.96 0.22 18.59
N SER A 316 -3.66 0.30 18.34
CA SER A 316 -3.08 1.30 17.44
C SER A 316 -3.57 1.11 15.99
N TYR A 317 -3.56 -0.13 15.50
CA TYR A 317 -4.11 -0.50 14.21
C TYR A 317 -5.60 -0.17 14.10
N GLY A 318 -6.39 -0.54 15.10
CA GLY A 318 -7.82 -0.21 15.15
C GLY A 318 -8.06 1.30 15.09
N THR A 319 -7.26 2.07 15.84
CA THR A 319 -7.36 3.53 15.88
C THR A 319 -7.09 4.16 14.52
N ILE A 320 -6.01 3.79 13.81
CA ILE A 320 -5.71 4.39 12.49
C ILE A 320 -6.74 3.98 11.44
N ARG A 321 -7.26 2.75 11.50
CA ARG A 321 -8.27 2.22 10.57
C ARG A 321 -9.58 3.03 10.57
N LEU A 322 -9.91 3.69 11.68
CA LEU A 322 -11.06 4.60 11.73
C LEU A 322 -10.90 5.83 10.82
N PHE A 323 -9.65 6.22 10.50
CA PHE A 323 -9.34 7.42 9.73
C PHE A 323 -8.76 7.12 8.34
N LEU A 324 -7.97 6.06 8.22
CA LEU A 324 -7.28 5.68 6.98
C LEU A 324 -7.53 4.19 6.68
N PRO A 325 -8.24 3.87 5.57
CA PRO A 325 -8.51 2.49 5.18
C PRO A 325 -7.28 1.76 4.63
N TRP A 326 -6.26 2.49 4.16
CA TRP A 326 -5.09 1.95 3.49
C TRP A 326 -3.80 2.31 4.20
N SER A 327 -2.82 1.38 4.18
CA SER A 327 -1.47 1.62 4.70
C SER A 327 -0.72 2.64 3.85
N ILE A 328 0.43 3.13 4.37
CA ILE A 328 1.31 4.04 3.61
C ILE A 328 1.80 3.42 2.29
N TYR A 329 1.94 2.09 2.21
CA TYR A 329 2.38 1.38 1.02
C TYR A 329 1.28 1.15 0.01
N THR A 330 0.07 0.80 0.48
CA THR A 330 -1.05 0.42 -0.39
C THR A 330 -1.87 1.62 -0.86
N MET A 331 -1.76 2.76 -0.18
CA MET A 331 -2.54 3.97 -0.50
C MET A 331 -2.33 4.45 -1.94
N ARG A 332 -1.10 4.38 -2.47
CA ARG A 332 -0.80 4.79 -3.85
C ARG A 332 -1.42 3.86 -4.88
N LEU A 333 -1.37 2.55 -4.61
CA LEU A 333 -1.98 1.54 -5.48
C LEU A 333 -3.51 1.66 -5.45
N ALA A 334 -4.08 1.92 -4.26
CA ALA A 334 -5.51 2.17 -4.11
C ALA A 334 -5.98 3.40 -4.89
N GLN A 335 -5.22 4.51 -4.84
CA GLN A 335 -5.52 5.73 -5.58
C GLN A 335 -5.45 5.56 -7.11
N ARG A 336 -4.63 4.63 -7.60
CA ARG A 336 -4.53 4.28 -9.03
C ARG A 336 -5.55 3.23 -9.46
N GLY A 337 -6.31 2.65 -8.50
CA GLY A 337 -7.19 1.51 -8.78
C GLY A 337 -6.45 0.22 -9.11
N GLU A 338 -5.17 0.12 -8.77
CA GLU A 338 -4.29 -1.02 -9.05
C GLU A 338 -4.12 -1.95 -7.83
N LEU A 339 -4.82 -1.67 -6.73
CA LEU A 339 -4.71 -2.45 -5.50
C LEU A 339 -5.42 -3.79 -5.66
N LEU A 340 -4.65 -4.87 -5.65
CA LEU A 340 -5.17 -6.24 -5.55
C LEU A 340 -5.45 -6.53 -4.06
N THR A 341 -6.70 -6.80 -3.72
CA THR A 341 -7.12 -7.15 -2.37
C THR A 341 -7.36 -8.66 -2.26
N HIS A 342 -7.48 -9.18 -1.03
CA HIS A 342 -7.89 -10.58 -0.81
C HIS A 342 -9.31 -10.90 -1.33
N GLU A 343 -10.11 -9.88 -1.68
CA GLU A 343 -11.36 -10.06 -2.39
C GLU A 343 -11.05 -10.40 -3.86
N LYS A 344 -11.02 -11.69 -4.18
CA LYS A 344 -10.67 -12.23 -5.50
C LYS A 344 -11.47 -11.57 -6.63
N ASP A 345 -12.72 -11.29 -6.40
CA ASP A 345 -13.62 -10.67 -7.38
C ASP A 345 -13.18 -9.25 -7.76
N LYS A 346 -12.85 -8.42 -6.77
CA LYS A 346 -12.35 -7.05 -7.02
C LYS A 346 -10.97 -7.06 -7.67
N SER A 347 -10.10 -7.98 -7.26
CA SER A 347 -8.77 -8.12 -7.85
C SER A 347 -8.82 -8.49 -9.31
N VAL A 348 -9.70 -9.42 -9.71
CA VAL A 348 -9.91 -9.81 -11.11
C VAL A 348 -10.49 -8.66 -11.93
N LEU A 349 -11.45 -7.91 -11.39
CA LEU A 349 -12.00 -6.72 -12.06
C LEU A 349 -10.94 -5.63 -12.27
N THR A 350 -10.05 -5.43 -11.31
CA THR A 350 -8.92 -4.49 -11.43
C THR A 350 -7.94 -4.86 -12.55
N LEU A 351 -7.72 -6.16 -12.78
CA LEU A 351 -6.85 -6.67 -13.84
C LEU A 351 -7.49 -6.64 -15.23
N LEU A 352 -8.83 -6.60 -15.31
CA LEU A 352 -9.56 -6.55 -16.56
C LEU A 352 -9.54 -5.14 -17.14
N LYS A 353 -8.81 -4.96 -18.26
CA LYS A 353 -8.86 -3.72 -19.05
C LYS A 353 -10.06 -3.78 -20.01
N ILE A 354 -10.77 -2.67 -20.11
CA ILE A 354 -11.95 -2.55 -20.98
C ILE A 354 -11.62 -2.86 -22.44
N ASP A 355 -10.44 -2.45 -22.91
CA ASP A 355 -9.98 -2.66 -24.28
C ASP A 355 -9.97 -4.14 -24.71
N ASN A 356 -9.80 -5.05 -23.75
CA ASN A 356 -9.77 -6.50 -24.00
C ASN A 356 -11.17 -7.13 -24.11
N VAL A 357 -12.23 -6.37 -23.79
CA VAL A 357 -13.61 -6.85 -23.78
C VAL A 357 -14.50 -6.09 -24.76
N ILE A 358 -13.97 -5.10 -25.51
CA ILE A 358 -14.71 -4.39 -26.53
C ILE A 358 -14.97 -5.32 -27.73
N GLU A 359 -16.23 -5.43 -28.12
CA GLU A 359 -16.70 -6.15 -29.29
C GLU A 359 -17.00 -5.13 -30.41
N LYS A 360 -16.39 -5.32 -31.59
CA LYS A 360 -16.46 -4.38 -32.73
C LYS A 360 -17.30 -4.89 -33.88
N ASP A 361 -17.91 -6.06 -33.75
CA ASP A 361 -18.68 -6.76 -34.79
C ASP A 361 -20.17 -6.34 -34.84
N PHE A 362 -20.47 -5.12 -34.44
CA PHE A 362 -21.79 -4.51 -34.53
C PHE A 362 -21.86 -3.57 -35.73
N LEU A 363 -22.84 -3.77 -36.62
CA LEU A 363 -23.00 -2.96 -37.81
C LEU A 363 -23.64 -1.61 -37.46
N PRO A 364 -22.99 -0.47 -37.74
CA PRO A 364 -23.56 0.83 -37.45
C PRO A 364 -24.61 1.21 -38.51
N VAL A 365 -25.63 1.94 -38.05
CA VAL A 365 -26.69 2.48 -38.91
C VAL A 365 -26.80 3.99 -38.75
N LYS A 366 -27.37 4.67 -39.77
CA LYS A 366 -27.58 6.13 -39.76
C LYS A 366 -29.03 6.47 -39.47
N PRO A 367 -29.33 7.63 -38.86
CA PRO A 367 -30.67 8.02 -38.48
C PRO A 367 -31.61 8.25 -39.70
N ASP A 368 -31.07 8.57 -40.86
CA ASP A 368 -31.75 8.83 -42.11
C ASP A 368 -32.02 7.55 -42.93
N MET A 369 -31.44 6.41 -42.55
CA MET A 369 -31.71 5.13 -43.24
C MET A 369 -33.18 4.75 -43.12
N SER A 370 -33.73 4.26 -44.24
CA SER A 370 -35.10 3.75 -44.31
C SER A 370 -35.25 2.39 -43.59
N LEU A 371 -36.48 2.02 -43.24
CA LEU A 371 -36.74 0.70 -42.64
C LEU A 371 -36.28 -0.45 -43.57
N LYS A 372 -36.37 -0.26 -44.94
CA LYS A 372 -35.89 -1.26 -45.90
C LYS A 372 -34.39 -1.49 -45.78
N GLU A 373 -33.60 -0.40 -45.73
CA GLU A 373 -32.15 -0.47 -45.57
C GLU A 373 -31.77 -1.06 -44.21
N MET A 374 -32.52 -0.72 -43.16
CA MET A 374 -32.32 -1.32 -41.84
C MET A 374 -32.56 -2.84 -41.85
N VAL A 375 -33.62 -3.32 -42.49
CA VAL A 375 -33.91 -4.77 -42.64
C VAL A 375 -32.78 -5.47 -43.42
N ASP A 376 -32.20 -4.81 -44.44
CA ASP A 376 -31.05 -5.35 -45.14
C ASP A 376 -29.82 -5.48 -44.24
N VAL A 377 -29.51 -4.47 -43.41
CA VAL A 377 -28.43 -4.54 -42.41
C VAL A 377 -28.67 -5.68 -41.43
N ILE A 378 -29.91 -5.87 -40.94
CA ILE A 378 -30.27 -6.96 -40.02
C ILE A 378 -30.01 -8.32 -40.66
N SER A 379 -30.35 -8.48 -41.97
CA SER A 379 -30.18 -9.76 -42.67
C SER A 379 -28.72 -10.20 -42.79
N HIS A 380 -27.78 -9.25 -42.74
CA HIS A 380 -26.33 -9.50 -42.78
C HIS A 380 -25.65 -9.47 -41.43
N SER A 381 -26.39 -9.21 -40.33
CA SER A 381 -25.85 -9.12 -38.98
C SER A 381 -26.13 -10.38 -38.18
N SER A 382 -25.16 -10.82 -37.40
CA SER A 382 -25.34 -11.85 -36.34
C SER A 382 -25.78 -11.25 -35.03
N ARG A 383 -25.92 -9.93 -34.92
CA ARG A 383 -26.22 -9.20 -33.71
C ARG A 383 -27.63 -8.63 -33.70
N ASN A 384 -28.24 -8.55 -32.51
CA ASN A 384 -29.60 -8.04 -32.28
C ASN A 384 -29.64 -6.57 -31.85
N LEU A 385 -28.51 -5.89 -31.89
CA LEU A 385 -28.32 -4.52 -31.45
C LEU A 385 -27.49 -3.75 -32.45
N PHE A 386 -27.92 -2.53 -32.79
CA PHE A 386 -27.31 -1.70 -33.84
C PHE A 386 -27.03 -0.31 -33.28
N PRO A 387 -25.77 0.17 -33.32
CA PRO A 387 -25.44 1.55 -32.93
C PRO A 387 -25.91 2.52 -34.01
N VAL A 388 -26.58 3.61 -33.62
CA VAL A 388 -26.95 4.70 -34.50
C VAL A 388 -25.89 5.79 -34.37
N ILE A 389 -25.21 6.06 -35.50
CA ILE A 389 -24.14 7.06 -35.55
C ILE A 389 -24.50 8.21 -36.50
N ASP A 390 -23.98 9.39 -36.22
CA ASP A 390 -24.10 10.55 -37.12
C ASP A 390 -23.01 10.54 -38.24
N LYS A 391 -22.92 11.66 -38.95
CA LYS A 391 -21.93 11.82 -40.01
C LYS A 391 -20.49 11.93 -39.52
N ASP A 392 -20.32 12.28 -38.27
CA ASP A 392 -19.03 12.44 -37.58
C ASP A 392 -18.66 11.20 -36.74
N ASP A 393 -19.33 10.05 -36.92
CA ASP A 393 -19.22 8.79 -36.19
C ASP A 393 -19.57 8.89 -34.71
N LYS A 394 -20.29 9.95 -34.29
CA LYS A 394 -20.75 10.08 -32.88
C LYS A 394 -21.96 9.20 -32.65
N LEU A 395 -21.97 8.54 -31.50
CA LEU A 395 -23.09 7.72 -31.07
C LEU A 395 -24.27 8.59 -30.64
N ILE A 396 -25.37 8.55 -31.37
CA ILE A 396 -26.61 9.30 -31.09
C ILE A 396 -27.73 8.43 -30.52
N GLY A 397 -27.70 7.11 -30.75
CA GLY A 397 -28.69 6.17 -30.21
C GLY A 397 -28.35 4.72 -30.50
N ILE A 398 -29.28 3.85 -30.17
CA ILE A 398 -29.23 2.41 -30.45
C ILE A 398 -30.58 1.94 -31.01
N VAL A 399 -30.57 0.86 -31.78
CA VAL A 399 -31.75 0.13 -32.19
C VAL A 399 -31.64 -1.31 -31.72
N LEU A 400 -32.65 -1.78 -31.01
CA LEU A 400 -32.79 -3.18 -30.65
C LEU A 400 -33.66 -3.88 -31.70
N LEU A 401 -33.33 -5.11 -32.06
CA LEU A 401 -34.14 -5.90 -32.99
C LEU A 401 -35.57 -6.06 -32.46
N ASP A 402 -35.77 -6.12 -31.17
CA ASP A 402 -37.08 -6.24 -30.52
C ASP A 402 -37.97 -5.01 -30.81
N ASP A 403 -37.38 -3.79 -30.89
CA ASP A 403 -38.11 -2.55 -31.13
C ASP A 403 -38.69 -2.48 -32.51
N ILE A 404 -38.12 -3.19 -33.46
CA ILE A 404 -38.52 -3.15 -34.87
C ILE A 404 -39.15 -4.47 -35.36
N ARG A 405 -39.20 -5.51 -34.55
CA ARG A 405 -39.70 -6.85 -34.86
C ARG A 405 -41.12 -6.82 -35.45
N ASN A 406 -41.97 -5.93 -34.94
CA ASN A 406 -43.38 -5.83 -35.36
C ASN A 406 -43.56 -5.11 -36.73
N ILE A 407 -42.56 -4.30 -37.14
CA ILE A 407 -42.65 -3.47 -38.33
C ILE A 407 -41.74 -3.95 -39.48
N MET A 408 -40.69 -4.75 -39.18
CA MET A 408 -39.71 -5.20 -40.17
C MET A 408 -40.29 -6.09 -41.28
N PHE A 409 -41.43 -6.72 -41.06
CA PHE A 409 -42.14 -7.56 -42.03
C PHE A 409 -43.27 -6.84 -42.76
N ARG A 410 -43.36 -5.49 -42.63
CA ARG A 410 -44.37 -4.66 -43.28
C ARG A 410 -43.79 -3.85 -44.46
N PRO A 411 -43.92 -4.34 -45.72
CA PRO A 411 -43.37 -3.69 -46.90
C PRO A 411 -43.94 -2.28 -47.17
N ASP A 412 -45.15 -2.02 -46.74
CA ASP A 412 -45.86 -0.74 -46.85
C ASP A 412 -45.21 0.37 -46.00
N LEU A 413 -44.38 0.01 -45.02
CA LEU A 413 -43.64 0.92 -44.13
C LEU A 413 -42.20 1.13 -44.55
N TYR A 414 -41.66 0.34 -45.47
CA TYR A 414 -40.22 0.32 -45.85
C TYR A 414 -39.66 1.66 -46.25
N ARG A 415 -40.43 2.48 -46.98
CA ARG A 415 -40.01 3.80 -47.47
C ARG A 415 -40.54 4.96 -46.63
N LYS A 416 -41.44 4.68 -45.66
CA LYS A 416 -42.12 5.70 -44.86
C LYS A 416 -41.51 5.96 -43.52
N ILE A 417 -40.78 4.97 -42.95
CA ILE A 417 -40.21 5.02 -41.60
C ILE A 417 -38.69 4.98 -41.74
N HIS A 418 -38.02 5.88 -41.01
CA HIS A 418 -36.57 5.96 -40.90
C HIS A 418 -36.10 5.56 -39.48
N VAL A 419 -34.81 5.19 -39.36
CA VAL A 419 -34.18 4.75 -38.11
C VAL A 419 -34.40 5.76 -36.97
N SER A 420 -34.39 7.05 -37.26
CA SER A 420 -34.66 8.14 -36.32
C SER A 420 -36.02 8.04 -35.59
N LYS A 421 -36.98 7.28 -36.12
CA LYS A 421 -38.33 7.13 -35.51
C LYS A 421 -38.42 5.99 -34.48
N PHE A 422 -37.52 5.01 -34.53
CA PHE A 422 -37.53 3.84 -33.65
C PHE A 422 -36.19 3.62 -32.92
N MET A 423 -35.19 4.49 -33.12
CA MET A 423 -34.00 4.47 -32.29
C MET A 423 -34.31 4.98 -30.89
N THR A 424 -33.61 4.42 -29.91
CA THR A 424 -33.70 4.80 -28.51
C THR A 424 -32.36 5.33 -28.01
N SER A 425 -32.37 6.11 -26.94
CA SER A 425 -31.13 6.54 -26.29
C SER A 425 -30.44 5.34 -25.63
N ALA A 426 -29.13 5.29 -25.74
CA ALA A 426 -28.37 4.28 -25.01
C ALA A 426 -28.57 4.47 -23.49
N PRO A 427 -28.83 3.39 -22.70
CA PRO A 427 -29.11 3.50 -21.26
C PRO A 427 -27.92 4.09 -20.48
N ALA A 428 -26.69 3.81 -20.92
CA ALA A 428 -25.44 4.42 -20.47
C ALA A 428 -24.39 4.31 -21.58
N LYS A 429 -23.35 5.13 -21.50
CA LYS A 429 -22.18 5.05 -22.38
C LYS A 429 -20.93 4.80 -21.52
N ILE A 430 -20.00 4.06 -22.08
CA ILE A 430 -18.71 3.74 -21.44
C ILE A 430 -17.62 4.48 -22.22
N GLU A 431 -16.73 5.17 -21.54
CA GLU A 431 -15.55 5.80 -22.16
C GLU A 431 -14.40 4.79 -22.26
N VAL A 432 -13.60 4.87 -23.32
CA VAL A 432 -12.37 4.09 -23.48
C VAL A 432 -11.43 4.41 -22.30
N GLY A 433 -10.89 3.37 -21.64
CA GLY A 433 -10.02 3.51 -20.46
C GLY A 433 -10.76 3.67 -19.12
N GLU A 434 -12.10 3.60 -19.11
CA GLU A 434 -12.88 3.65 -17.89
C GLU A 434 -12.59 2.41 -17.00
N PRO A 435 -12.42 2.57 -15.67
CA PRO A 435 -12.18 1.45 -14.76
C PRO A 435 -13.33 0.43 -14.77
N MET A 436 -12.99 -0.86 -14.71
CA MET A 436 -14.00 -1.93 -14.81
C MET A 436 -15.06 -1.88 -13.71
N ASP A 437 -14.72 -1.41 -12.50
CA ASP A 437 -15.68 -1.22 -11.40
C ASP A 437 -16.78 -0.21 -11.76
N SER A 438 -16.40 0.90 -12.43
CA SER A 438 -17.35 1.89 -12.93
C SER A 438 -18.24 1.31 -14.03
N VAL A 439 -17.64 0.52 -14.93
CA VAL A 439 -18.37 -0.18 -16.01
C VAL A 439 -19.39 -1.15 -15.43
N MET A 440 -19.01 -1.97 -14.44
CA MET A 440 -19.94 -2.90 -13.78
C MET A 440 -21.08 -2.18 -13.09
N LYS A 441 -20.79 -1.07 -12.41
CA LYS A 441 -21.82 -0.23 -11.80
C LYS A 441 -22.83 0.29 -12.83
N LYS A 442 -22.39 0.74 -14.01
CA LYS A 442 -23.29 1.15 -15.10
C LYS A 442 -24.18 0.00 -15.58
N PHE A 443 -23.64 -1.22 -15.65
CA PHE A 443 -24.42 -2.40 -15.98
C PHE A 443 -25.48 -2.72 -14.94
N ASP A 444 -25.15 -2.54 -13.66
CA ASP A 444 -26.09 -2.82 -12.55
C ASP A 444 -27.16 -1.73 -12.46
N ASP A 445 -26.78 -0.45 -12.60
CA ASP A 445 -27.72 0.67 -12.54
C ASP A 445 -28.72 0.67 -13.72
N THR A 446 -28.29 0.19 -14.91
CA THR A 446 -29.11 0.19 -16.11
C THR A 446 -29.82 -1.14 -16.40
N ASN A 447 -29.44 -2.22 -15.76
CA ASN A 447 -29.86 -3.59 -16.08
C ASN A 447 -29.63 -3.99 -17.57
N ALA A 448 -28.82 -3.26 -18.29
CA ALA A 448 -28.52 -3.54 -19.70
C ALA A 448 -27.64 -4.81 -19.84
N TRP A 449 -27.77 -5.51 -20.96
CA TRP A 449 -26.91 -6.63 -21.34
C TRP A 449 -25.68 -6.19 -22.13
N ASN A 450 -25.82 -5.07 -22.87
CA ASN A 450 -24.77 -4.48 -23.70
C ASN A 450 -24.78 -2.97 -23.50
N LEU A 451 -23.60 -2.37 -23.38
CA LEU A 451 -23.42 -0.94 -23.30
C LEU A 451 -22.45 -0.48 -24.39
N PRO A 452 -22.73 0.63 -25.08
CA PRO A 452 -21.84 1.17 -26.11
C PRO A 452 -20.60 1.81 -25.48
N VAL A 453 -19.48 1.61 -26.16
CA VAL A 453 -18.20 2.24 -25.83
C VAL A 453 -17.94 3.39 -26.79
N VAL A 454 -17.54 4.52 -26.23
CA VAL A 454 -17.23 5.73 -27.00
C VAL A 454 -15.84 6.25 -26.62
N GLU A 455 -15.22 6.94 -27.58
CA GLU A 455 -13.99 7.69 -27.37
C GLU A 455 -14.21 9.12 -27.84
N ASN A 456 -14.22 10.08 -26.92
CA ASN A 456 -14.56 11.47 -27.24
C ASN A 456 -15.92 11.61 -27.94
N GLY A 457 -16.89 10.78 -27.58
CA GLY A 457 -18.23 10.75 -28.15
C GLY A 457 -18.37 9.95 -29.45
N LYS A 458 -17.26 9.51 -30.09
CA LYS A 458 -17.27 8.63 -31.26
C LYS A 458 -17.48 7.19 -30.87
N TYR A 459 -18.25 6.47 -31.65
CA TYR A 459 -18.53 5.06 -31.40
C TYR A 459 -17.29 4.18 -31.64
N VAL A 460 -16.97 3.30 -30.71
CA VAL A 460 -15.84 2.36 -30.81
C VAL A 460 -16.30 0.91 -30.90
N GLY A 461 -17.36 0.55 -30.16
CA GLY A 461 -17.87 -0.81 -30.06
C GLY A 461 -18.89 -0.97 -28.95
N PHE A 462 -19.15 -2.21 -28.55
CA PHE A 462 -19.98 -2.54 -27.38
C PHE A 462 -19.19 -3.39 -26.39
N VAL A 463 -19.62 -3.35 -25.14
CA VAL A 463 -19.24 -4.32 -24.13
C VAL A 463 -20.48 -5.04 -23.66
N SER A 464 -20.39 -6.38 -23.53
CA SER A 464 -21.50 -7.22 -23.04
C SER A 464 -21.17 -7.81 -21.67
N LYS A 465 -22.19 -8.01 -20.80
CA LYS A 465 -22.05 -8.74 -19.54
C LYS A 465 -21.43 -10.12 -19.74
N SER A 466 -21.81 -10.82 -20.81
CA SER A 466 -21.28 -12.16 -21.11
C SER A 466 -19.78 -12.11 -21.49
N LYS A 467 -19.35 -11.11 -22.23
CA LYS A 467 -17.93 -10.96 -22.59
C LYS A 467 -17.07 -10.63 -21.39
N ILE A 468 -17.53 -9.72 -20.52
CA ILE A 468 -16.90 -9.44 -19.24
C ILE A 468 -16.81 -10.72 -18.42
N PHE A 469 -17.91 -11.46 -18.25
CA PHE A 469 -17.95 -12.68 -17.46
C PHE A 469 -17.00 -13.77 -17.99
N ASN A 470 -16.94 -13.96 -19.30
CA ASN A 470 -16.03 -14.93 -19.92
C ASN A 470 -14.57 -14.52 -19.74
N SER A 471 -14.26 -13.24 -19.84
CA SER A 471 -12.91 -12.71 -19.59
C SER A 471 -12.56 -12.78 -18.10
N TYR A 472 -13.51 -12.48 -17.22
CA TYR A 472 -13.39 -12.65 -15.77
C TYR A 472 -13.07 -14.12 -15.42
N ARG A 473 -13.83 -15.10 -15.94
CA ARG A 473 -13.56 -16.52 -15.72
C ARG A 473 -12.20 -16.95 -16.23
N ARG A 474 -11.73 -16.41 -17.36
CA ARG A 474 -10.40 -16.72 -17.91
C ARG A 474 -9.30 -16.20 -17.00
N VAL A 475 -9.42 -14.96 -16.50
CA VAL A 475 -8.47 -14.37 -15.55
C VAL A 475 -8.53 -15.13 -14.23
N LEU A 476 -9.74 -15.39 -13.70
CA LEU A 476 -9.92 -16.16 -12.47
C LEU A 476 -9.24 -17.55 -12.58
N LYS A 477 -9.46 -18.26 -13.68
CA LYS A 477 -8.87 -19.57 -13.94
C LYS A 477 -7.34 -19.51 -13.92
N HIS A 478 -6.74 -18.48 -14.46
CA HIS A 478 -5.28 -18.28 -14.45
C HIS A 478 -4.71 -18.01 -13.05
N TYR A 479 -5.53 -17.54 -12.12
CA TYR A 479 -5.14 -17.23 -10.75
C TYR A 479 -5.68 -18.22 -9.69
N THR A 480 -6.62 -19.12 -10.07
CA THR A 480 -7.28 -20.03 -9.11
C THR A 480 -7.21 -21.52 -9.50
N ASP A 481 -6.82 -21.89 -10.73
CA ASP A 481 -6.61 -23.29 -11.08
C ASP A 481 -5.23 -23.75 -10.55
N ASP A 482 -5.32 -24.45 -9.50
CA ASP A 482 -5.04 -25.79 -8.96
C ASP A 482 -5.20 -25.84 -7.44
#